data_c9577019f76257df74c0dae850860c7c
#
_entry.id   c9577019f76257df74c0dae850860c7c
#
_cell.length_a   1.000
_cell.length_b   1.000
_cell.length_c   1.000
_cell.angle_alpha   90.00
_cell.angle_beta   90.00
_cell.angle_gamma   90.00
#
_symmetry.space_group_name_H-M   'P 1'
#
loop_
_entity.id
_entity.type
_entity.pdbx_description
1 polymer ?
#
loop_
_entity_poly.entity_id
_entity_poly.type
_entity_poly.pdbx_seq_one_letter_code
_entity_poly.pdbx_strand_id
1 'polypeptide(L)' 'MDLSSLTPDKQVKLQYWLDVIRQCRASGLTNQIWCEQHDISLKSYYYWLSKIL' A
#
# COMPACT_ATOMS: atom_id res chain seq x y z
N MET A 1 -8.95 1.98 18.92
CA MET A 1 -9.28 0.67 18.34
C MET A 1 -8.23 -0.34 18.75
N ASP A 2 -8.65 -1.46 19.26
CA ASP A 2 -7.74 -2.49 19.69
C ASP A 2 -7.19 -3.26 18.49
N LEU A 3 -5.88 -3.46 18.44
CA LEU A 3 -5.25 -4.21 17.37
C LEU A 3 -5.75 -5.66 17.33
N SER A 4 -6.17 -6.18 18.47
CA SER A 4 -6.70 -7.55 18.54
C SER A 4 -8.02 -7.71 17.77
N SER A 5 -8.70 -6.62 17.46
CA SER A 5 -9.93 -6.66 16.66
C SER A 5 -9.68 -6.82 15.17
N LEU A 6 -8.42 -6.66 14.72
CA LEU A 6 -8.07 -6.86 13.32
C LEU A 6 -7.81 -8.32 13.03
N THR A 7 -8.36 -8.80 11.91
CA THR A 7 -8.06 -10.16 11.47
C THR A 7 -6.62 -10.24 10.98
N PRO A 8 -5.98 -11.42 11.06
CA PRO A 8 -4.64 -11.58 10.52
C PRO A 8 -4.54 -11.19 9.05
N ASP A 9 -5.57 -11.46 8.26
CA ASP A 9 -5.60 -11.09 6.83
C ASP A 9 -5.53 -9.58 6.65
N LYS A 10 -6.25 -8.83 7.45
CA LYS A 10 -6.21 -7.36 7.36
C LYS A 10 -4.87 -6.81 7.79
N GLN A 11 -4.27 -7.40 8.81
CA GLN A 11 -2.93 -6.99 9.26
C GLN A 11 -1.88 -7.26 8.18
N VAL A 12 -1.94 -8.40 7.52
CA VAL A 12 -1.03 -8.75 6.43
C VAL A 12 -1.18 -7.77 5.28
N LYS A 13 -2.41 -7.45 4.90
CA LYS A 13 -2.66 -6.49 3.83
C LYS A 13 -2.15 -5.11 4.18
N LEU A 14 -2.36 -4.66 5.41
CA LEU A 14 -1.86 -3.37 5.85
C LEU A 14 -0.35 -3.29 5.76
N GLN A 15 0.35 -4.32 6.25
CA GLN A 15 1.80 -4.38 6.17
C GLN A 15 2.29 -4.38 4.73
N TYR A 16 1.63 -5.15 3.87
CA TYR A 16 1.97 -5.20 2.45
C TYR A 16 1.87 -3.82 1.82
N TRP A 17 0.77 -3.09 2.05
CA TRP A 17 0.56 -1.79 1.43
C TRP A 17 1.48 -0.72 2.00
N LEU A 18 1.81 -0.79 3.29
CA LEU A 18 2.82 0.09 3.88
C LEU A 18 4.15 -0.09 3.18
N ASP A 19 4.54 -1.34 2.95
CA ASP A 19 5.80 -1.65 2.28
C ASP A 19 5.77 -1.18 0.82
N VAL A 20 4.67 -1.42 0.13
CA VAL A 20 4.46 -0.97 -1.25
C VAL A 20 4.63 0.55 -1.35
N ILE A 21 3.98 1.29 -0.46
CA ILE A 21 4.06 2.75 -0.47
C ILE A 21 5.49 3.22 -0.22
N ARG A 22 6.18 2.62 0.73
CA ARG A 22 7.56 2.96 1.02
C ARG A 22 8.48 2.73 -0.17
N GLN A 23 8.33 1.59 -0.83
CA GLN A 23 9.13 1.27 -2.01
C GLN A 23 8.86 2.23 -3.15
N CYS A 24 7.60 2.55 -3.37
CA CYS A 24 7.22 3.50 -4.41
C CYS A 24 7.88 4.87 -4.17
N ARG A 25 7.82 5.37 -2.96
CA ARG A 25 8.42 6.67 -2.61
C ARG A 25 9.93 6.65 -2.73
N ALA A 26 10.54 5.55 -2.34
CA ALA A 26 12.00 5.42 -2.40
C ALA A 26 12.52 5.28 -3.83
N SER A 27 11.67 4.86 -4.76
CA SER A 27 12.08 4.62 -6.14
C SER A 27 12.35 5.90 -6.92
N GLY A 28 11.76 7.03 -6.51
CA GLY A 28 11.84 8.29 -7.25
C GLY A 28 10.93 8.35 -8.46
N LEU A 29 10.16 7.31 -8.72
CA LEU A 29 9.20 7.26 -9.84
C LEU A 29 7.86 7.83 -9.41
N THR A 30 7.03 8.19 -10.40
CA THR A 30 5.66 8.55 -10.12
C THR A 30 4.88 7.33 -9.66
N ASN A 31 3.79 7.55 -8.93
CA ASN A 31 2.95 6.46 -8.48
C ASN A 31 2.47 5.60 -9.65
N GLN A 32 2.07 6.26 -10.73
CA GLN A 32 1.56 5.57 -11.91
C GLN A 32 2.63 4.67 -12.54
N ILE A 33 3.81 5.20 -12.75
CA ILE A 33 4.90 4.44 -13.39
C ILE A 33 5.33 3.28 -12.50
N TRP A 34 5.50 3.53 -11.21
CA TRP A 34 5.93 2.49 -10.29
C TRP A 34 4.91 1.35 -10.21
N CYS A 35 3.63 1.69 -10.08
CA CYS A 35 2.56 0.68 -10.03
C CYS A 35 2.51 -0.13 -11.32
N GLU A 36 2.70 0.52 -12.46
CA GLU A 36 2.70 -0.14 -13.75
C GLU A 36 3.83 -1.18 -13.84
N GLN A 37 5.03 -0.80 -13.40
CA GLN A 37 6.19 -1.70 -13.41
C GLN A 37 6.02 -2.90 -12.50
N HIS A 38 5.28 -2.74 -11.41
CA HIS A 38 5.08 -3.79 -10.41
C HIS A 38 3.72 -4.49 -10.54
N ASP A 39 2.98 -4.19 -11.62
CA ASP A 39 1.68 -4.78 -11.89
C ASP A 39 0.70 -4.59 -10.72
N ILE A 40 0.72 -3.39 -10.16
CA ILE A 40 -0.14 -3.00 -9.05
C ILE A 40 -1.20 -2.03 -9.56
N SER A 41 -2.47 -2.25 -9.17
CA SER A 41 -3.56 -1.35 -9.54
C SER A 41 -3.35 0.02 -8.91
N LEU A 42 -3.30 1.05 -9.75
CA LEU A 42 -3.15 2.43 -9.29
C LEU A 42 -4.32 2.84 -8.39
N LYS A 43 -5.52 2.37 -8.73
CA LYS A 43 -6.73 2.63 -7.95
C LYS A 43 -6.61 2.07 -6.54
N SER A 44 -6.14 0.83 -6.42
CA SER A 44 -5.90 0.20 -5.12
C SER A 44 -4.80 0.92 -4.35
N TYR A 45 -3.74 1.33 -5.03
CA TYR A 45 -2.66 2.08 -4.41
C TYR A 45 -3.19 3.36 -3.76
N TYR A 46 -3.96 4.16 -4.48
CA TYR A 46 -4.51 5.40 -3.94
C TYR A 46 -5.51 5.15 -2.82
N TYR A 47 -6.28 4.09 -2.91
CA TYR A 47 -7.20 3.71 -1.85
C TYR A 47 -6.44 3.48 -0.53
N TRP A 48 -5.38 2.67 -0.58
CA TRP A 48 -4.60 2.36 0.61
C TRP A 48 -3.78 3.55 1.10
N LEU A 49 -3.28 4.36 0.18
CA LEU A 49 -2.58 5.58 0.54
C LEU A 49 -3.49 6.51 1.34
N SER A 50 -4.72 6.66 0.92
CA SER A 50 -5.72 7.46 1.61
C SER A 50 -6.04 6.90 2.99
N LYS A 51 -6.07 5.58 3.14
CA LYS A 51 -6.36 4.93 4.42
C LYS A 51 -5.21 5.05 5.41
N ILE A 52 -3.98 5.01 4.93
CA ILE A 52 -2.78 5.04 5.78
C ILE A 52 -2.41 6.47 6.16
N LEU A 53 -2.54 7.40 5.26
CA LEU A 53 -2.27 8.80 5.51
C LEU A 53 -3.50 9.49 6.09
#